data_2286553a6a89c50ea7b806a4e46e0c0b
#
_entry.id   2286553a6a89c50ea7b806a4e46e0c0b
#
_cell.length_a   1.000
_cell.length_b   1.000
_cell.length_c   1.000
_cell.angle_alpha   90.00
_cell.angle_beta   90.00
_cell.angle_gamma   90.00
#
_symmetry.space_group_name_H-M   'P 1'
#
loop_
_entity.id
_entity.type
_entity.pdbx_description
1 polymer ?
#
loop_
_entity_poly.entity_id
_entity_poly.type
_entity_poly.pdbx_seq_one_letter_code
_entity_poly.pdbx_strand_id
1 'polypeptide(L)'
;VGHLFFEILLVFGAMKKFCENSVELIGLENWRQANQQGRGAIYLSSHVGNWEIMAAKGALAGMDLMIVTKHLKPEWLHLAIERGRAACGVSGTYEPRTLRDALAHFKKKGTVGFILDQYAGPPIGVRVPVFGMPVGTASAIAMLAKRTGAPVLPVVNYRRPDGTMVVDIRPELPWITDENSNREVAINTARYASVLEGDIRSHPEQWLWIHNRFKGDLGPLQPDEWIRSRARTRVEV
;
A
#
# COMPACT_ATOMS: atom_id res chain seq x y z
N VAL A 1 4.40 -6.85 16.98
CA VAL A 1 3.07 -6.36 17.38
C VAL A 1 3.14 -5.46 18.61
N GLY A 2 3.92 -5.80 19.66
CA GLY A 2 4.01 -4.99 20.88
C GLY A 2 4.48 -3.54 20.62
N HIS A 3 5.56 -3.35 19.86
CA HIS A 3 6.06 -2.02 19.50
C HIS A 3 5.00 -1.19 18.76
N LEU A 4 4.33 -1.78 17.75
CA LEU A 4 3.31 -1.10 16.97
C LEU A 4 2.20 -0.49 17.86
N PHE A 5 1.77 -1.23 18.90
CA PHE A 5 0.74 -0.76 19.82
C PHE A 5 1.16 0.49 20.58
N PHE A 6 2.41 0.56 21.07
CA PHE A 6 2.91 1.75 21.75
C PHE A 6 3.22 2.89 20.77
N GLU A 7 3.73 2.58 19.60
CA GLU A 7 4.09 3.58 18.58
C GLU A 7 2.88 4.29 17.96
N ILE A 8 1.70 3.64 17.93
CA ILE A 8 0.48 4.31 17.49
C ILE A 8 0.14 5.52 18.39
N LEU A 9 0.60 5.52 19.64
CA LEU A 9 0.43 6.65 20.54
C LEU A 9 1.20 7.89 20.09
N LEU A 10 2.21 7.75 19.22
CA LEU A 10 2.95 8.88 18.65
C LEU A 10 2.06 9.83 17.85
N VAL A 11 0.93 9.32 17.29
CA VAL A 11 -0.02 10.18 16.56
C VAL A 11 -0.66 11.27 17.44
N PHE A 12 -0.63 11.10 18.77
CA PHE A 12 -1.16 12.10 19.72
C PHE A 12 -0.21 13.28 19.99
N GLY A 13 0.84 13.48 19.17
CA GLY A 13 1.64 14.70 19.20
C GLY A 13 3.16 14.51 19.11
N ALA A 14 3.66 13.27 19.22
CA ALA A 14 5.11 13.02 19.19
C ALA A 14 5.63 12.53 17.82
N MET A 15 4.74 12.24 16.85
CA MET A 15 5.09 11.59 15.59
C MET A 15 6.15 12.38 14.80
N LYS A 16 5.97 13.67 14.62
CA LYS A 16 6.90 14.52 13.88
C LYS A 16 8.32 14.44 14.46
N LYS A 17 8.45 14.71 15.75
CA LYS A 17 9.74 14.67 16.47
C LYS A 17 10.39 13.28 16.40
N PHE A 18 9.59 12.23 16.54
CA PHE A 18 10.07 10.85 16.41
C PHE A 18 10.59 10.57 14.99
N CYS A 19 9.83 10.94 13.95
CA CYS A 19 10.25 10.77 12.57
C CYS A 19 11.53 11.53 12.21
N GLU A 20 11.71 12.73 12.77
CA GLU A 20 12.92 13.55 12.54
C GLU A 20 14.16 12.93 13.19
N ASN A 21 14.05 12.40 14.41
CA ASN A 21 15.19 12.00 15.22
C ASN A 21 15.52 10.50 15.22
N SER A 22 14.53 9.64 14.90
CA SER A 22 14.64 8.19 15.12
C SER A 22 14.25 7.35 13.90
N VAL A 23 13.97 7.99 12.76
CA VAL A 23 13.57 7.30 11.54
C VAL A 23 14.52 7.66 10.41
N GLU A 24 15.22 6.68 9.88
CA GLU A 24 16.06 6.80 8.68
C GLU A 24 15.15 6.68 7.43
N LEU A 25 15.42 7.51 6.43
CA LEU A 25 14.77 7.43 5.13
C LEU A 25 15.79 7.07 4.08
N ILE A 26 15.61 5.94 3.42
CA ILE A 26 16.48 5.44 2.34
C ILE A 26 15.72 5.53 1.03
N GLY A 27 16.43 5.80 -0.08
CA GLY A 27 15.87 5.76 -1.44
C GLY A 27 14.93 6.92 -1.77
N LEU A 28 15.04 8.06 -1.08
CA LEU A 28 14.25 9.27 -1.40
C LEU A 28 14.44 9.72 -2.85
N GLU A 29 15.61 9.47 -3.43
CA GLU A 29 15.93 9.74 -4.84
C GLU A 29 15.05 8.93 -5.80
N ASN A 30 14.66 7.71 -5.47
CA ASN A 30 13.75 6.89 -6.27
C ASN A 30 12.37 7.58 -6.40
N TRP A 31 11.85 8.11 -5.29
CA TRP A 31 10.61 8.88 -5.33
C TRP A 31 10.78 10.19 -6.12
N ARG A 32 11.88 10.92 -5.93
CA ARG A 32 12.13 12.17 -6.68
C ARG A 32 12.16 11.91 -8.18
N GLN A 33 12.86 10.87 -8.61
CA GLN A 33 12.91 10.47 -10.02
C GLN A 33 11.53 10.08 -10.57
N ALA A 34 10.76 9.30 -9.82
CA ALA A 34 9.40 8.92 -10.19
C ALA A 34 8.47 10.14 -10.26
N ASN A 35 8.54 11.06 -9.30
CA ASN A 35 7.69 12.25 -9.25
C ASN A 35 8.01 13.26 -10.37
N GLN A 36 9.26 13.30 -10.86
CA GLN A 36 9.65 14.13 -12.01
C GLN A 36 8.92 13.74 -13.30
N GLN A 37 8.39 12.52 -13.39
CA GLN A 37 7.57 12.09 -14.54
C GLN A 37 6.23 12.85 -14.62
N GLY A 38 5.84 13.56 -13.56
CA GLY A 38 4.66 14.44 -13.53
C GLY A 38 3.31 13.72 -13.49
N ARG A 39 3.28 12.40 -13.23
CA ARG A 39 2.08 11.56 -13.20
C ARG A 39 1.62 11.21 -11.79
N GLY A 40 2.22 11.83 -10.74
CA GLY A 40 2.11 11.37 -9.36
C GLY A 40 2.87 10.07 -9.13
N ALA A 41 2.70 9.45 -7.96
CA ALA A 41 3.34 8.17 -7.64
C ALA A 41 2.42 7.30 -6.78
N ILE A 42 2.60 5.99 -6.84
CA ILE A 42 1.92 5.00 -6.01
C ILE A 42 2.94 4.38 -5.06
N TYR A 43 2.70 4.48 -3.75
CA TYR A 43 3.41 3.69 -2.77
C TYR A 43 2.71 2.34 -2.61
N LEU A 44 3.48 1.28 -2.85
CA LEU A 44 3.09 -0.10 -2.64
C LEU A 44 3.71 -0.60 -1.34
N SER A 45 2.90 -0.89 -0.34
CA SER A 45 3.39 -1.31 0.97
C SER A 45 2.57 -2.45 1.59
N SER A 46 3.05 -2.94 2.74
CA SER A 46 2.44 -3.96 3.57
C SER A 46 2.35 -3.50 5.03
N HIS A 47 1.69 -4.30 5.87
CA HIS A 47 1.66 -4.09 7.32
C HIS A 47 2.91 -4.65 8.02
N VAL A 48 4.09 -4.53 7.39
CA VAL A 48 5.39 -4.74 8.03
C VAL A 48 5.78 -3.45 8.75
N GLY A 49 6.25 -3.55 9.98
CA GLY A 49 6.63 -2.39 10.79
C GLY A 49 5.46 -1.48 11.17
N ASN A 50 5.62 -0.17 11.00
CA ASN A 50 4.62 0.82 11.36
C ASN A 50 4.30 1.75 10.19
N TRP A 51 3.19 1.52 9.54
CA TRP A 51 2.73 2.28 8.36
C TRP A 51 2.39 3.76 8.65
N GLU A 52 2.05 4.12 9.91
CA GLU A 52 1.83 5.51 10.30
C GLU A 52 3.15 6.29 10.30
N ILE A 53 4.23 5.68 10.83
CA ILE A 53 5.59 6.24 10.79
C ILE A 53 6.06 6.37 9.34
N MET A 54 5.82 5.35 8.52
CA MET A 54 6.17 5.35 7.10
C MET A 54 5.52 6.53 6.36
N ALA A 55 4.21 6.71 6.55
CA ALA A 55 3.46 7.79 5.92
C ALA A 55 3.94 9.17 6.42
N ALA A 56 4.09 9.32 7.74
CA ALA A 56 4.58 10.57 8.34
C ALA A 56 5.97 10.93 7.84
N LYS A 57 6.91 9.96 7.79
CA LYS A 57 8.29 10.21 7.31
C LYS A 57 8.32 10.62 5.84
N GLY A 58 7.50 9.99 4.99
CA GLY A 58 7.37 10.37 3.59
C GLY A 58 6.85 11.80 3.44
N ALA A 59 5.78 12.16 4.12
CA ALA A 59 5.21 13.51 4.07
C ALA A 59 6.19 14.57 4.59
N LEU A 60 6.89 14.31 5.70
CA LEU A 60 7.92 15.20 6.25
C LEU A 60 9.13 15.36 5.32
N ALA A 61 9.37 14.41 4.41
CA ALA A 61 10.39 14.51 3.36
C ALA A 61 9.92 15.33 2.13
N GLY A 62 8.74 15.94 2.18
CA GLY A 62 8.21 16.84 1.16
C GLY A 62 7.26 16.18 0.16
N MET A 63 6.75 14.98 0.44
CA MET A 63 5.78 14.32 -0.41
C MET A 63 4.36 14.82 -0.10
N ASP A 64 3.60 15.20 -1.14
CA ASP A 64 2.14 15.35 -1.01
C ASP A 64 1.52 13.96 -0.94
N LEU A 65 1.44 13.41 0.28
CA LEU A 65 1.08 12.01 0.53
C LEU A 65 -0.36 11.86 1.01
N MET A 66 -1.13 11.10 0.25
CA MET A 66 -2.46 10.62 0.63
C MET A 66 -2.42 9.12 0.89
N ILE A 67 -3.02 8.64 1.97
CA ILE A 67 -3.14 7.21 2.25
C ILE A 67 -4.57 6.71 2.09
N VAL A 68 -4.71 5.48 1.62
CA VAL A 68 -6.00 4.77 1.59
C VAL A 68 -6.20 4.09 2.94
N THR A 69 -7.25 4.46 3.63
CA THR A 69 -7.51 4.01 5.00
C THR A 69 -9.00 3.75 5.24
N LYS A 70 -9.34 3.21 6.40
CA LYS A 70 -10.71 2.95 6.83
C LYS A 70 -11.13 3.93 7.92
N HIS A 71 -12.41 4.28 7.95
CA HIS A 71 -12.98 5.00 9.06
C HIS A 71 -12.93 4.15 10.33
N LEU A 72 -12.34 4.68 11.39
CA LEU A 72 -12.14 3.96 12.65
C LEU A 72 -13.28 4.25 13.62
N LYS A 73 -13.54 3.31 14.52
CA LYS A 73 -14.44 3.48 15.66
C LYS A 73 -13.66 3.24 16.95
N PRO A 74 -13.93 4.01 18.02
CA PRO A 74 -14.89 5.13 18.11
C PRO A 74 -14.40 6.39 17.38
N GLU A 75 -15.33 7.31 17.08
CA GLU A 75 -15.08 8.53 16.31
C GLU A 75 -13.96 9.39 16.88
N TRP A 76 -13.89 9.55 18.20
CA TRP A 76 -12.82 10.34 18.83
C TRP A 76 -11.42 9.81 18.51
N LEU A 77 -11.26 8.49 18.40
CA LEU A 77 -9.99 7.86 18.03
C LEU A 77 -9.67 8.15 16.56
N HIS A 78 -10.68 8.04 15.68
CA HIS A 78 -10.51 8.40 14.27
C HIS A 78 -10.04 9.84 14.12
N LEU A 79 -10.71 10.79 14.75
CA LEU A 79 -10.35 12.22 14.69
C LEU A 79 -8.96 12.50 15.29
N ALA A 80 -8.56 11.78 16.33
CA ALA A 80 -7.24 11.96 16.92
C ALA A 80 -6.13 11.47 15.97
N ILE A 81 -6.32 10.31 15.32
CA ILE A 81 -5.38 9.77 14.33
C ILE A 81 -5.29 10.70 13.11
N GLU A 82 -6.43 11.19 12.58
CA GLU A 82 -6.44 12.12 11.45
C GLU A 82 -5.72 13.44 11.77
N ARG A 83 -5.88 13.97 12.99
CA ARG A 83 -5.13 15.16 13.44
C ARG A 83 -3.63 14.89 13.48
N GLY A 84 -3.22 13.72 14.00
CA GLY A 84 -1.81 13.33 14.05
C GLY A 84 -1.20 13.18 12.64
N ARG A 85 -1.93 12.57 11.71
CA ARG A 85 -1.55 12.47 10.30
C ARG A 85 -1.42 13.85 9.65
N ALA A 86 -2.43 14.70 9.81
CA ALA A 86 -2.44 16.05 9.26
C ALA A 86 -1.29 16.92 9.81
N ALA A 87 -0.92 16.76 11.08
CA ALA A 87 0.23 17.44 11.69
C ALA A 87 1.57 17.08 11.03
N CYS A 88 1.65 15.91 10.38
CA CYS A 88 2.80 15.47 9.59
C CYS A 88 2.64 15.74 8.10
N GLY A 89 1.51 16.30 7.64
CA GLY A 89 1.24 16.55 6.22
C GLY A 89 0.65 15.35 5.46
N VAL A 90 0.15 14.33 6.17
CA VAL A 90 -0.50 13.16 5.56
C VAL A 90 -2.00 13.39 5.48
N SER A 91 -2.60 13.15 4.32
CA SER A 91 -4.06 13.14 4.11
C SER A 91 -4.60 11.70 3.98
N GLY A 92 -5.87 11.51 4.29
CA GLY A 92 -6.55 10.22 4.18
C GLY A 92 -7.67 10.24 3.14
N THR A 93 -7.91 9.11 2.48
CA THR A 93 -9.11 8.87 1.67
C THR A 93 -9.81 7.59 2.08
N TYR A 94 -11.14 7.56 1.95
CA TYR A 94 -12.04 6.53 2.47
C TYR A 94 -13.03 6.09 1.40
N GLU A 95 -13.43 4.81 1.46
CA GLU A 95 -14.55 4.34 0.64
C GLU A 95 -15.86 5.14 0.92
N PRO A 96 -16.67 5.38 -0.12
CA PRO A 96 -16.53 4.95 -1.52
C PRO A 96 -15.72 5.91 -2.40
N ARG A 97 -15.09 6.94 -1.84
CA ARG A 97 -14.45 8.03 -2.60
C ARG A 97 -13.02 7.74 -3.04
N THR A 98 -12.39 6.69 -2.52
CA THR A 98 -10.98 6.36 -2.69
C THR A 98 -10.47 6.48 -4.13
N LEU A 99 -11.17 5.87 -5.09
CA LEU A 99 -10.76 5.91 -6.50
C LEU A 99 -10.77 7.34 -7.07
N ARG A 100 -11.83 8.09 -6.79
CA ARG A 100 -11.98 9.48 -7.26
C ARG A 100 -10.91 10.39 -6.67
N ASP A 101 -10.70 10.27 -5.36
CA ASP A 101 -9.76 11.10 -4.62
C ASP A 101 -8.31 10.78 -5.07
N ALA A 102 -7.96 9.50 -5.24
CA ALA A 102 -6.66 9.08 -5.77
C ALA A 102 -6.39 9.65 -7.18
N LEU A 103 -7.37 9.55 -8.10
CA LEU A 103 -7.24 10.12 -9.45
C LEU A 103 -7.07 11.64 -9.44
N ALA A 104 -7.80 12.34 -8.54
CA ALA A 104 -7.66 13.78 -8.38
C ALA A 104 -6.28 14.16 -7.81
N HIS A 105 -5.75 13.34 -6.89
CA HIS A 105 -4.46 13.54 -6.27
C HIS A 105 -3.29 13.32 -7.26
N PHE A 106 -3.36 12.28 -8.10
CA PHE A 106 -2.38 12.08 -9.19
C PHE A 106 -2.33 13.25 -10.19
N LYS A 107 -3.50 13.85 -10.51
CA LYS A 107 -3.53 15.06 -11.38
C LYS A 107 -2.75 16.23 -10.79
N LYS A 108 -2.63 16.28 -9.47
CA LYS A 108 -1.81 17.29 -8.75
C LYS A 108 -0.36 16.82 -8.55
N LYS A 109 0.04 15.71 -9.16
CA LYS A 109 1.35 15.06 -9.01
C LYS A 109 1.61 14.54 -7.60
N GLY A 110 0.55 14.30 -6.82
CA GLY A 110 0.64 13.75 -5.45
C GLY A 110 0.99 12.28 -5.43
N THR A 111 1.34 11.78 -4.27
CA THR A 111 1.65 10.37 -4.00
C THR A 111 0.50 9.71 -3.24
N VAL A 112 0.08 8.52 -3.66
CA VAL A 112 -0.98 7.77 -2.96
C VAL A 112 -0.42 6.46 -2.42
N GLY A 113 -0.53 6.28 -1.10
CA GLY A 113 -0.07 5.08 -0.40
C GLY A 113 -1.16 4.01 -0.29
N PHE A 114 -0.83 2.80 -0.67
CA PHE A 114 -1.67 1.61 -0.57
C PHE A 114 -0.97 0.49 0.19
N ILE A 115 -1.72 -0.21 1.02
CA ILE A 115 -1.30 -1.43 1.68
C ILE A 115 -2.03 -2.62 1.04
N LEU A 116 -1.28 -3.59 0.46
CA LEU A 116 -1.82 -4.61 -0.42
C LEU A 116 -1.86 -6.02 0.20
N ASP A 117 -1.35 -6.21 1.39
CA ASP A 117 -1.16 -7.53 2.02
C ASP A 117 -2.41 -8.07 2.75
N GLN A 118 -3.56 -7.42 2.62
CA GLN A 118 -4.84 -7.93 3.14
C GLN A 118 -5.61 -8.70 2.06
N TYR A 119 -6.47 -9.63 2.51
CA TYR A 119 -7.34 -10.39 1.61
C TYR A 119 -8.36 -9.48 0.92
N ALA A 120 -8.47 -9.64 -0.40
CA ALA A 120 -9.54 -9.05 -1.19
C ALA A 120 -10.03 -10.07 -2.22
N GLY A 121 -11.24 -10.58 -2.02
CA GLY A 121 -11.88 -11.48 -2.96
C GLY A 121 -12.54 -10.77 -4.15
N PRO A 122 -13.10 -11.53 -5.10
CA PRO A 122 -13.91 -10.96 -6.19
C PRO A 122 -15.07 -10.11 -5.65
N PRO A 123 -15.48 -9.03 -6.35
CA PRO A 123 -15.00 -8.59 -7.67
C PRO A 123 -13.80 -7.65 -7.63
N ILE A 124 -13.33 -7.21 -6.45
CA ILE A 124 -12.29 -6.19 -6.28
C ILE A 124 -10.89 -6.75 -6.33
N GLY A 125 -10.73 -8.05 -6.10
CA GLY A 125 -9.45 -8.73 -6.08
C GLY A 125 -9.34 -9.82 -7.15
N VAL A 126 -8.11 -10.21 -7.43
CA VAL A 126 -7.72 -11.34 -8.26
C VAL A 126 -6.94 -12.34 -7.41
N ARG A 127 -7.05 -13.64 -7.72
CA ARG A 127 -6.24 -14.65 -7.05
C ARG A 127 -4.83 -14.63 -7.64
N VAL A 128 -3.84 -14.44 -6.79
CA VAL A 128 -2.42 -14.43 -7.16
C VAL A 128 -1.61 -15.26 -6.17
N PRO A 129 -0.46 -15.81 -6.57
CA PRO A 129 0.40 -16.56 -5.65
C PRO A 129 0.90 -15.65 -4.52
N VAL A 130 0.74 -16.07 -3.28
CA VAL A 130 1.32 -15.47 -2.06
C VAL A 130 1.76 -16.61 -1.16
N PHE A 131 3.04 -16.71 -0.85
CA PHE A 131 3.66 -17.85 -0.14
C PHE A 131 3.32 -19.21 -0.77
N GLY A 132 3.26 -19.26 -2.10
CA GLY A 132 2.92 -20.47 -2.86
C GLY A 132 1.43 -20.81 -2.91
N MET A 133 0.56 -20.04 -2.24
CA MET A 133 -0.88 -20.25 -2.25
C MET A 133 -1.60 -19.19 -3.07
N PRO A 134 -2.65 -19.54 -3.84
CA PRO A 134 -3.46 -18.58 -4.58
C PRO A 134 -4.39 -17.83 -3.64
N VAL A 135 -4.11 -16.57 -3.40
CA VAL A 135 -4.83 -15.73 -2.43
C VAL A 135 -5.45 -14.52 -3.10
N GLY A 136 -6.70 -14.21 -2.76
CA GLY A 136 -7.39 -13.02 -3.23
C GLY A 136 -6.63 -11.74 -2.83
N THR A 137 -6.24 -10.94 -3.81
CA THR A 137 -5.43 -9.71 -3.65
C THR A 137 -6.07 -8.58 -4.43
N ALA A 138 -6.20 -7.39 -3.83
CA ALA A 138 -6.82 -6.24 -4.46
C ALA A 138 -6.07 -5.82 -5.74
N SER A 139 -6.79 -5.65 -6.85
CA SER A 139 -6.23 -5.24 -8.13
C SER A 139 -6.20 -3.73 -8.35
N ALA A 140 -6.67 -2.96 -7.38
CA ALA A 140 -6.85 -1.51 -7.50
C ALA A 140 -5.55 -0.77 -7.86
N ILE A 141 -4.41 -1.17 -7.28
CA ILE A 141 -3.10 -0.55 -7.58
C ILE A 141 -2.72 -0.75 -9.04
N ALA A 142 -2.80 -1.99 -9.54
CA ALA A 142 -2.49 -2.29 -10.94
C ALA A 142 -3.46 -1.59 -11.91
N MET A 143 -4.73 -1.49 -11.54
CA MET A 143 -5.72 -0.75 -12.33
C MET A 143 -5.44 0.75 -12.37
N LEU A 144 -5.06 1.34 -11.25
CA LEU A 144 -4.70 2.76 -11.17
C LEU A 144 -3.41 3.04 -11.94
N ALA A 145 -2.36 2.23 -11.76
CA ALA A 145 -1.10 2.35 -12.49
C ALA A 145 -1.32 2.25 -14.00
N LYS A 146 -2.10 1.25 -14.47
CA LYS A 146 -2.47 1.11 -15.88
C LYS A 146 -3.19 2.34 -16.42
N ARG A 147 -4.16 2.87 -15.66
CA ARG A 147 -5.00 3.99 -16.10
C ARG A 147 -4.27 5.32 -16.13
N THR A 148 -3.36 5.56 -15.19
CA THR A 148 -2.73 6.87 -14.98
C THR A 148 -1.30 6.93 -15.47
N GLY A 149 -0.66 5.78 -15.63
CA GLY A 149 0.77 5.66 -15.86
C GLY A 149 1.60 6.06 -14.63
N ALA A 150 0.98 6.22 -13.45
CA ALA A 150 1.70 6.57 -12.23
C ALA A 150 2.69 5.44 -11.85
N PRO A 151 3.97 5.78 -11.60
CA PRO A 151 4.97 4.82 -11.19
C PRO A 151 4.61 4.18 -9.85
N VAL A 152 4.87 2.87 -9.73
CA VAL A 152 4.64 2.10 -8.50
C VAL A 152 5.97 1.85 -7.81
N LEU A 153 6.14 2.42 -6.62
CA LEU A 153 7.34 2.27 -5.81
C LEU A 153 7.04 1.39 -4.60
N PRO A 154 7.75 0.26 -4.44
CA PRO A 154 7.70 -0.48 -3.19
C PRO A 154 8.28 0.36 -2.06
N VAL A 155 7.57 0.39 -0.93
CA VAL A 155 8.03 1.07 0.28
C VAL A 155 7.83 0.15 1.47
N VAL A 156 8.90 -0.14 2.19
CA VAL A 156 8.85 -0.95 3.40
C VAL A 156 9.31 -0.15 4.60
N ASN A 157 8.66 -0.36 5.73
CA ASN A 157 9.10 0.15 7.02
C ASN A 157 9.46 -1.02 7.93
N TYR A 158 10.64 -0.98 8.52
CA TYR A 158 11.10 -2.00 9.47
C TYR A 158 12.00 -1.40 10.55
N ARG A 159 12.14 -2.12 11.64
CA ARG A 159 13.04 -1.78 12.73
C ARG A 159 14.28 -2.67 12.67
N ARG A 160 15.45 -2.04 12.72
CA ARG A 160 16.73 -2.74 12.87
C ARG A 160 16.92 -3.27 14.30
N PRO A 161 17.86 -4.22 14.51
CA PRO A 161 18.17 -4.74 15.85
C PRO A 161 18.62 -3.67 16.86
N ASP A 162 19.23 -2.59 16.39
CA ASP A 162 19.65 -1.44 17.22
C ASP A 162 18.48 -0.52 17.63
N GLY A 163 17.26 -0.83 17.16
CA GLY A 163 16.05 -0.04 17.45
C GLY A 163 15.75 1.05 16.44
N THR A 164 16.64 1.35 15.49
CA THR A 164 16.41 2.36 14.43
C THR A 164 15.28 1.95 13.51
N MET A 165 14.32 2.83 13.32
CA MET A 165 13.28 2.64 12.29
C MET A 165 13.80 3.08 10.94
N VAL A 166 13.53 2.27 9.92
CA VAL A 166 13.90 2.55 8.52
C VAL A 166 12.64 2.63 7.67
N VAL A 167 12.57 3.62 6.82
CA VAL A 167 11.63 3.69 5.68
C VAL A 167 12.48 3.59 4.42
N ASP A 168 12.29 2.51 3.67
CA ASP A 168 13.05 2.21 2.45
C ASP A 168 12.13 2.32 1.22
N ILE A 169 12.42 3.32 0.37
CA ILE A 169 11.72 3.58 -0.88
C ILE A 169 12.55 2.96 -2.01
N ARG A 170 12.04 1.93 -2.63
CA ARG A 170 12.76 1.23 -3.70
C ARG A 170 12.47 1.80 -5.09
N PRO A 171 13.28 1.46 -6.09
CA PRO A 171 13.04 1.86 -7.47
C PRO A 171 11.66 1.45 -7.98
N GLU A 172 11.14 2.22 -8.94
CA GLU A 172 9.89 1.95 -9.64
C GLU A 172 9.86 0.51 -10.19
N LEU A 173 8.75 -0.17 -10.00
CA LEU A 173 8.47 -1.45 -10.62
C LEU A 173 8.04 -1.24 -12.08
N PRO A 174 8.82 -1.70 -13.08
CA PRO A 174 8.43 -1.57 -14.48
C PRO A 174 7.08 -2.25 -14.73
N TRP A 175 6.21 -1.61 -15.51
CA TRP A 175 4.94 -2.19 -15.92
C TRP A 175 5.14 -3.36 -16.89
N ILE A 176 4.44 -4.46 -16.68
CA ILE A 176 4.43 -5.61 -17.60
C ILE A 176 3.18 -5.52 -18.46
N THR A 177 3.35 -5.42 -19.77
CA THR A 177 2.25 -5.37 -20.75
C THR A 177 1.79 -6.77 -21.15
N ASP A 178 0.50 -6.90 -21.47
CA ASP A 178 -0.09 -8.14 -22.01
C ASP A 178 -1.23 -7.78 -22.97
N GLU A 179 -1.43 -8.59 -24.02
CA GLU A 179 -2.51 -8.39 -24.99
C GLU A 179 -3.91 -8.48 -24.35
N ASN A 180 -4.06 -9.31 -23.33
CA ASN A 180 -5.28 -9.42 -22.54
C ASN A 180 -5.24 -8.45 -21.35
N SER A 181 -6.05 -7.40 -21.40
CA SER A 181 -6.13 -6.35 -20.38
C SER A 181 -6.39 -6.84 -18.95
N ASN A 182 -7.14 -7.94 -18.78
CA ASN A 182 -7.40 -8.50 -17.45
C ASN A 182 -6.19 -9.29 -16.94
N ARG A 183 -5.55 -10.06 -17.85
CA ARG A 183 -4.33 -10.81 -17.54
C ARG A 183 -3.19 -9.84 -17.21
N GLU A 184 -3.06 -8.73 -17.93
CA GLU A 184 -2.09 -7.68 -17.66
C GLU A 184 -2.21 -7.12 -16.22
N VAL A 185 -3.43 -6.79 -15.79
CA VAL A 185 -3.69 -6.33 -14.41
C VAL A 185 -3.36 -7.42 -13.39
N ALA A 186 -3.70 -8.67 -13.67
CA ALA A 186 -3.42 -9.78 -12.77
C ALA A 186 -1.92 -10.07 -12.65
N ILE A 187 -1.15 -10.05 -13.75
CA ILE A 187 0.31 -10.21 -13.76
C ILE A 187 0.97 -9.15 -12.90
N ASN A 188 0.61 -7.88 -13.07
CA ASN A 188 1.18 -6.79 -12.27
C ASN A 188 0.75 -6.88 -10.80
N THR A 189 -0.49 -7.30 -10.51
CA THR A 189 -0.94 -7.56 -9.13
C THR A 189 -0.14 -8.69 -8.48
N ALA A 190 0.14 -9.78 -9.21
CA ALA A 190 0.97 -10.89 -8.72
C ALA A 190 2.40 -10.43 -8.43
N ARG A 191 2.97 -9.62 -9.31
CA ARG A 191 4.30 -9.04 -9.11
C ARG A 191 4.36 -8.16 -7.86
N TYR A 192 3.34 -7.32 -7.64
CA TYR A 192 3.26 -6.49 -6.45
C TYR A 192 3.16 -7.35 -5.18
N ALA A 193 2.33 -8.38 -5.20
CA ALA A 193 2.22 -9.33 -4.10
C ALA A 193 3.53 -10.06 -3.80
N SER A 194 4.28 -10.46 -4.84
CA SER A 194 5.59 -11.11 -4.70
C SER A 194 6.64 -10.19 -4.07
N VAL A 195 6.64 -8.89 -4.40
CA VAL A 195 7.53 -7.91 -3.76
C VAL A 195 7.22 -7.80 -2.27
N LEU A 196 5.95 -7.68 -1.90
CA LEU A 196 5.55 -7.63 -0.49
C LEU A 196 5.81 -8.94 0.25
N GLU A 197 5.70 -10.10 -0.42
CA GLU A 197 6.11 -11.38 0.16
C GLU A 197 7.59 -11.37 0.51
N GLY A 198 8.45 -10.81 -0.35
CA GLY A 198 9.87 -10.62 -0.06
C GLY A 198 10.12 -9.78 1.20
N ASP A 199 9.38 -8.69 1.37
CA ASP A 199 9.46 -7.83 2.56
C ASP A 199 9.04 -8.56 3.83
N ILE A 200 7.93 -9.33 3.76
CA ILE A 200 7.43 -10.13 4.88
C ILE A 200 8.44 -11.22 5.24
N ARG A 201 9.04 -11.89 4.26
CA ARG A 201 10.07 -12.92 4.49
C ARG A 201 11.33 -12.35 5.15
N SER A 202 11.69 -11.10 4.83
CA SER A 202 12.84 -10.43 5.43
C SER A 202 12.60 -9.97 6.87
N HIS A 203 11.32 -9.71 7.24
CA HIS A 203 10.92 -9.18 8.55
C HIS A 203 9.65 -9.85 9.07
N PRO A 204 9.60 -11.19 9.17
CA PRO A 204 8.37 -11.93 9.49
C PRO A 204 7.85 -11.60 10.91
N GLU A 205 8.73 -11.28 11.86
CA GLU A 205 8.39 -10.89 13.24
C GLU A 205 7.75 -9.50 13.32
N GLN A 206 7.90 -8.66 12.27
CA GLN A 206 7.35 -7.31 12.21
C GLN A 206 6.08 -7.22 11.37
N TRP A 207 5.67 -8.30 10.72
CA TRP A 207 4.42 -8.33 9.97
C TRP A 207 3.20 -8.48 10.89
N LEU A 208 2.09 -7.84 10.50
CA LEU A 208 0.83 -7.87 11.26
C LEU A 208 0.05 -9.17 11.00
N TRP A 209 0.39 -10.25 11.73
CA TRP A 209 -0.19 -11.59 11.57
C TRP A 209 -1.66 -11.73 11.99
N ILE A 210 -2.26 -10.73 12.61
CA ILE A 210 -3.65 -10.82 13.10
C ILE A 210 -4.70 -10.83 11.98
N HIS A 211 -4.32 -10.40 10.77
CA HIS A 211 -5.23 -10.41 9.63
C HIS A 211 -5.27 -11.80 8.99
N ASN A 212 -6.51 -12.32 8.80
CA ASN A 212 -6.69 -13.57 8.07
C ASN A 212 -6.48 -13.36 6.56
N ARG A 213 -5.21 -13.42 6.12
CA ARG A 213 -4.79 -13.22 4.73
C ARG A 213 -5.17 -14.40 3.85
N PHE A 214 -5.06 -15.64 4.40
CA PHE A 214 -5.23 -16.90 3.68
C PHE A 214 -6.64 -17.44 3.88
N LYS A 215 -7.61 -16.77 3.28
CA LYS A 215 -9.02 -17.20 3.30
C LYS A 215 -9.59 -17.24 1.88
N GLY A 216 -10.77 -17.86 1.74
CA GLY A 216 -11.42 -18.08 0.46
C GLY A 216 -10.97 -19.40 -0.17
N ASP A 217 -11.12 -19.51 -1.48
CA ASP A 217 -10.68 -20.68 -2.22
C ASP A 217 -9.16 -20.65 -2.41
N LEU A 218 -8.47 -21.60 -1.82
CA LEU A 218 -7.01 -21.78 -1.90
C LEU A 218 -6.62 -22.94 -2.83
N GLY A 219 -7.58 -23.51 -3.58
CA GLY A 219 -7.30 -24.52 -4.59
C GLY A 219 -6.40 -23.99 -5.71
N PRO A 220 -5.85 -24.86 -6.57
CA PRO A 220 -4.89 -24.48 -7.60
C PRO A 220 -5.46 -23.41 -8.53
N LEU A 221 -4.61 -22.47 -8.98
CA LEU A 221 -4.99 -21.49 -9.99
C LEU A 221 -5.28 -22.17 -11.30
N GLN A 222 -6.47 -21.95 -11.86
CA GLN A 222 -6.79 -22.39 -13.21
C GLN A 222 -6.17 -21.43 -14.24
N PRO A 223 -5.71 -21.93 -15.39
CA PRO A 223 -5.06 -21.09 -16.42
C PRO A 223 -5.86 -19.86 -16.83
N ASP A 224 -7.21 -19.98 -16.84
CA ASP A 224 -8.13 -18.90 -17.26
C ASP A 224 -8.75 -18.13 -16.10
N GLU A 225 -8.38 -18.39 -14.86
CA GLU A 225 -9.05 -17.80 -13.69
C GLU A 225 -8.83 -16.28 -13.62
N TRP A 226 -7.71 -15.81 -14.11
CA TRP A 226 -7.36 -14.40 -14.23
C TRP A 226 -8.31 -13.63 -15.18
N ILE A 227 -8.90 -14.36 -16.15
CA ILE A 227 -9.82 -13.82 -17.14
C ILE A 227 -11.27 -13.82 -16.61
N ARG A 228 -11.65 -14.87 -15.86
CA ARG A 228 -13.03 -15.12 -15.41
C ARG A 228 -13.50 -14.25 -14.26
N SER A 229 -12.59 -13.70 -13.44
CA SER A 229 -12.96 -12.93 -12.24
C SER A 229 -13.77 -11.66 -12.54
N ARG A 230 -13.69 -11.12 -13.78
CA ARG A 230 -14.45 -9.94 -14.23
C ARG A 230 -15.70 -10.23 -15.04
N ALA A 231 -15.83 -11.41 -15.63
CA ALA A 231 -16.99 -11.73 -16.46
C ALA A 231 -18.29 -11.87 -15.66
N ARG A 232 -18.21 -12.16 -14.34
CA ARG A 232 -19.37 -12.32 -13.46
C ARG A 232 -19.96 -11.00 -12.93
N THR A 233 -19.36 -9.85 -13.21
CA THR A 233 -19.86 -8.53 -12.75
C THR A 233 -20.79 -7.84 -13.76
N ARG A 234 -21.21 -8.54 -14.82
CA ARG A 234 -22.23 -8.07 -15.79
C ARG A 234 -23.52 -8.87 -15.66
N VAL A 235 -24.08 -8.98 -14.48
CA VAL A 235 -25.46 -9.43 -14.32
C VAL A 235 -26.09 -8.59 -13.21
N GLU A 236 -27.12 -7.89 -13.65
CA GLU A 236 -28.26 -7.32 -12.95
C GLU A 236 -28.07 -5.97 -12.26
N VAL A 237 -28.44 -4.95 -13.02
CA VAL A 237 -29.18 -3.77 -12.58
C VAL A 237 -30.64 -4.01 -12.94
#